data_cb4dea8c3456382821b4b5438e514db8
#
_entry.id   cb4dea8c3456382821b4b5438e514db8
#
_cell.length_a   1.000
_cell.length_b   1.000
_cell.length_c   1.000
_cell.angle_alpha   90.00
_cell.angle_beta   90.00
_cell.angle_gamma   90.00
#
_symmetry.space_group_name_H-M   'P 1'
#
loop_
_entity.id
_entity.type
_entity.pdbx_description
1 polymer ?
#
loop_
_entity_poly.entity_id
_entity_poly.type
_entity_poly.pdbx_seq_one_letter_code
_entity_poly.pdbx_strand_id
1 'polypeptide(L)'
;MNYGYVRVSSKEQNEQRQMIALAEFGIVEKNIYMDKQSGKDFDRPRYKRLVKKLRPGDLLVIQSIDRLGRNYGEILEQWRVITKEKHAAIVVLDMPLLDTRQSRDLTGTLIADIVLQLLSYVAQTEREFIR
;
A
#
# COMPACT_ATOMS: atom_id res chain seq x y z
N MET A 1 -3.83 5.16 15.31
CA MET A 1 -2.38 5.35 15.10
C MET A 1 -2.05 5.32 13.62
N ASN A 2 -1.07 6.10 13.20
CA ASN A 2 -0.71 6.20 11.79
C ASN A 2 0.61 5.48 11.54
N TYR A 3 0.62 4.60 10.54
CA TYR A 3 1.79 3.82 10.16
C TYR A 3 2.15 4.08 8.70
N GLY A 4 3.42 3.89 8.37
CA GLY A 4 3.89 3.95 7.00
C GLY A 4 4.58 2.66 6.62
N TYR A 5 4.49 2.29 5.35
CA TYR A 5 5.20 1.13 4.84
C TYR A 5 6.04 1.51 3.63
N VAL A 6 7.29 1.08 3.63
CA VAL A 6 8.25 1.31 2.56
C VAL A 6 8.77 -0.04 2.08
N ARG A 7 8.76 -0.24 0.77
CA ARG A 7 9.33 -1.44 0.17
C ARG A 7 10.25 -1.04 -0.98
N VAL A 8 11.47 -1.54 -0.95
CA VAL A 8 12.45 -1.30 -2.02
C VAL A 8 13.13 -2.62 -2.36
N SER A 9 13.54 -2.78 -3.61
CA SER A 9 14.41 -3.88 -4.00
C SER A 9 15.86 -3.48 -3.75
N SER A 10 16.77 -4.47 -3.76
CA SER A 10 18.19 -4.19 -3.59
C SER A 10 18.75 -3.29 -4.70
N LYS A 11 18.03 -3.18 -5.84
CA LYS A 11 18.45 -2.36 -6.98
C LYS A 11 17.79 -1.00 -7.03
N GLU A 12 16.75 -0.77 -6.25
CA GLU A 12 16.03 0.50 -6.23
C GLU A 12 16.67 1.46 -5.25
N GLN A 13 16.73 2.73 -5.64
CA GLN A 13 17.29 3.79 -4.80
C GLN A 13 16.24 4.83 -4.42
N ASN A 14 14.97 4.41 -4.36
CA ASN A 14 13.89 5.32 -4.01
C ASN A 14 13.45 5.22 -2.54
N GLU A 15 14.25 4.56 -1.70
CA GLU A 15 13.99 4.48 -0.27
C GLU A 15 13.81 5.86 0.35
N GLN A 16 14.76 6.75 0.07
CA GLN A 16 14.73 8.09 0.64
C GLN A 16 13.52 8.88 0.18
N ARG A 17 13.12 8.72 -1.08
CA ARG A 17 11.94 9.39 -1.62
C ARG A 17 10.67 8.95 -0.87
N GLN A 18 10.54 7.66 -0.62
CA GLN A 18 9.40 7.15 0.14
C GLN A 18 9.42 7.66 1.58
N MET A 19 10.59 7.66 2.23
CA MET A 19 10.73 8.16 3.59
C MET A 19 10.36 9.63 3.69
N ILE A 20 10.82 10.45 2.74
CA ILE A 20 10.49 11.87 2.71
C ILE A 20 8.99 12.07 2.53
N ALA A 21 8.36 11.34 1.63
CA ALA A 21 6.93 11.46 1.37
C ALA A 21 6.11 11.12 2.62
N LEU A 22 6.50 10.06 3.33
CA LEU A 22 5.82 9.68 4.56
C LEU A 22 6.02 10.71 5.67
N ALA A 23 7.23 11.27 5.78
CA ALA A 23 7.51 12.30 6.77
C ALA A 23 6.70 13.57 6.49
N GLU A 24 6.57 13.95 5.24
CA GLU A 24 5.76 15.11 4.85
C GLU A 24 4.28 14.91 5.17
N PHE A 25 3.81 13.67 5.06
CA PHE A 25 2.44 13.34 5.45
C PHE A 25 2.24 13.44 6.96
N GLY A 26 3.31 13.25 7.74
CA GLY A 26 3.23 13.33 9.19
C GLY A 26 3.43 11.99 9.91
N ILE A 27 3.96 10.98 9.21
CA ILE A 27 4.25 9.70 9.83
C ILE A 27 5.58 9.79 10.58
N VAL A 28 5.58 9.47 11.87
CA VAL A 28 6.83 9.48 12.65
C VAL A 28 7.68 8.25 12.27
N GLU A 29 8.99 8.44 12.30
CA GLU A 29 9.93 7.42 11.81
C GLU A 29 9.76 6.08 12.51
N LYS A 30 9.50 6.06 13.81
CA LYS A 30 9.33 4.81 14.56
C LYS A 30 8.12 3.99 14.11
N ASN A 31 7.18 4.62 13.41
CA ASN A 31 5.99 3.94 12.90
C ASN A 31 6.13 3.57 11.42
N ILE A 32 7.31 3.73 10.84
CA ILE A 32 7.57 3.34 9.47
C ILE A 32 8.22 1.97 9.44
N TYR A 33 7.61 1.05 8.71
CA TYR A 33 8.09 -0.31 8.53
C TYR A 33 8.69 -0.43 7.14
N MET A 34 9.90 -0.96 7.05
CA MET A 34 10.61 -1.02 5.77
C MET A 34 11.12 -2.42 5.49
N ASP A 35 10.86 -2.90 4.28
CA ASP A 35 11.42 -4.14 3.75
C ASP A 35 12.32 -3.84 2.56
N LYS A 36 13.54 -4.41 2.60
CA LYS A 36 14.49 -4.34 1.50
C LYS A 36 14.72 -5.78 1.03
N GLN A 37 14.23 -6.10 -0.15
CA GLN A 37 14.27 -7.47 -0.64
C GLN A 37 14.63 -7.53 -2.11
N SER A 38 15.38 -8.55 -2.49
CA SER A 38 15.66 -8.82 -3.89
C SER A 38 14.38 -9.30 -4.59
N GLY A 39 14.37 -9.22 -5.92
CA GLY A 39 13.19 -9.59 -6.70
C GLY A 39 12.78 -11.06 -6.58
N LYS A 40 13.67 -11.92 -6.09
CA LYS A 40 13.39 -13.35 -5.93
C LYS A 40 12.73 -13.68 -4.60
N ASP A 41 12.88 -12.81 -3.60
CA ASP A 41 12.40 -13.06 -2.26
C ASP A 41 11.37 -12.00 -1.89
N PHE A 42 10.12 -12.41 -1.74
CA PHE A 42 9.03 -11.50 -1.41
C PHE A 42 8.42 -11.87 -0.06
N ASP A 43 9.25 -12.14 0.92
CA ASP A 43 8.78 -12.56 2.23
C ASP A 43 8.16 -11.43 3.05
N ARG A 44 8.69 -10.23 2.97
CA ARG A 44 8.16 -9.02 3.62
C ARG A 44 7.89 -9.20 5.12
N PRO A 45 8.90 -9.55 5.92
CA PRO A 45 8.67 -9.79 7.35
C PRO A 45 8.16 -8.56 8.10
N ARG A 46 8.63 -7.36 7.74
CA ARG A 46 8.20 -6.13 8.39
C ARG A 46 6.76 -5.80 8.05
N TYR A 47 6.35 -6.00 6.80
CA TYR A 47 4.98 -5.80 6.38
C TYR A 47 4.03 -6.73 7.14
N LYS A 48 4.39 -8.00 7.24
CA LYS A 48 3.57 -8.97 7.96
C LYS A 48 3.39 -8.59 9.42
N ARG A 49 4.45 -8.08 10.04
CA ARG A 49 4.40 -7.62 11.42
C ARG A 49 3.49 -6.41 11.56
N LEU A 50 3.57 -5.47 10.62
CA LEU A 50 2.73 -4.28 10.61
C LEU A 50 1.26 -4.66 10.48
N VAL A 51 0.90 -5.54 9.55
CA VAL A 51 -0.48 -5.95 9.33
C VAL A 51 -1.06 -6.60 10.58
N LYS A 52 -0.29 -7.44 11.26
CA LYS A 52 -0.74 -8.04 12.52
C LYS A 52 -1.04 -6.99 13.58
N LYS A 53 -0.34 -5.87 13.55
CA LYS A 53 -0.48 -4.80 14.54
C LYS A 53 -1.66 -3.88 14.26
N LEU A 54 -2.14 -3.84 13.02
CA LEU A 54 -3.23 -2.94 12.63
C LEU A 54 -4.52 -3.26 13.37
N ARG A 55 -5.20 -2.20 13.81
CA ARG A 55 -6.47 -2.27 14.53
C ARG A 55 -7.48 -1.35 13.86
N PRO A 56 -8.78 -1.53 14.13
CA PRO A 56 -9.78 -0.61 13.61
C PRO A 56 -9.46 0.84 13.94
N GLY A 57 -9.55 1.70 12.95
CA GLY A 57 -9.23 3.12 13.12
C GLY A 57 -7.79 3.49 12.84
N ASP A 58 -6.89 2.52 12.67
CA ASP A 58 -5.51 2.79 12.30
C ASP A 58 -5.43 3.21 10.83
N LEU A 59 -4.33 3.88 10.48
CA LEU A 59 -4.09 4.36 9.13
C LEU A 59 -2.77 3.80 8.62
N LEU A 60 -2.79 3.24 7.42
CA LEU A 60 -1.58 2.82 6.72
C LEU A 60 -1.35 3.75 5.52
N VAL A 61 -0.17 4.35 5.45
CA VAL A 61 0.20 5.27 4.38
C VAL A 61 1.31 4.63 3.55
N ILE A 62 1.12 4.57 2.23
CA ILE A 62 2.13 4.07 1.29
C ILE A 62 2.29 5.08 0.16
N GLN A 63 3.46 5.12 -0.45
CA GLN A 63 3.71 6.06 -1.54
C GLN A 63 2.97 5.65 -2.81
N SER A 64 2.96 4.36 -3.15
CA SER A 64 2.34 3.86 -4.36
C SER A 64 1.69 2.50 -4.08
N ILE A 65 0.70 2.16 -4.89
CA ILE A 65 -0.11 0.95 -4.68
C ILE A 65 0.71 -0.34 -4.82
N ASP A 66 1.76 -0.33 -5.63
CA ASP A 66 2.60 -1.50 -5.86
C ASP A 66 3.42 -1.90 -4.62
N ARG A 67 3.41 -1.08 -3.57
CA ARG A 67 4.04 -1.47 -2.31
C ARG A 67 3.26 -2.58 -1.61
N LEU A 68 1.99 -2.77 -1.94
CA LEU A 68 1.16 -3.82 -1.33
C LEU A 68 1.39 -5.20 -1.93
N GLY A 69 1.81 -5.29 -3.17
CA GLY A 69 2.02 -6.58 -3.80
C GLY A 69 2.74 -6.47 -5.13
N ARG A 70 3.19 -7.61 -5.66
CA ARG A 70 3.92 -7.67 -6.92
C ARG A 70 3.00 -7.78 -8.13
N ASN A 71 1.76 -8.15 -7.91
CA ASN A 71 0.80 -8.36 -8.99
C ASN A 71 -0.60 -7.99 -8.50
N TYR A 72 -1.53 -8.00 -9.44
CA TYR A 72 -2.93 -7.64 -9.22
C TYR A 72 -3.54 -8.41 -8.03
N GLY A 73 -3.37 -9.74 -8.04
CA GLY A 73 -3.98 -10.57 -7.00
C GLY A 73 -3.46 -10.26 -5.60
N GLU A 74 -2.15 -10.07 -5.48
CA GLU A 74 -1.57 -9.72 -4.19
C GLU A 74 -2.04 -8.36 -3.71
N ILE A 75 -2.12 -7.36 -4.60
CA ILE A 75 -2.56 -6.01 -4.25
C ILE A 75 -4.00 -6.05 -3.75
N LEU A 76 -4.89 -6.74 -4.47
CA LEU A 76 -6.29 -6.85 -4.06
C LEU A 76 -6.45 -7.57 -2.73
N GLU A 77 -5.71 -8.65 -2.52
CA GLU A 77 -5.79 -9.40 -1.28
C GLU A 77 -5.33 -8.56 -0.09
N GLN A 78 -4.22 -7.86 -0.23
CA GLN A 78 -3.71 -7.02 0.85
C GLN A 78 -4.64 -5.83 1.13
N TRP A 79 -5.20 -5.24 0.09
CA TRP A 79 -6.19 -4.17 0.26
C TRP A 79 -7.38 -4.68 1.06
N ARG A 80 -7.89 -5.86 0.71
CA ARG A 80 -9.01 -6.47 1.39
C ARG A 80 -8.69 -6.74 2.87
N VAL A 81 -7.53 -7.32 3.14
CA VAL A 81 -7.13 -7.63 4.52
C VAL A 81 -7.09 -6.36 5.36
N ILE A 82 -6.45 -5.31 4.86
CA ILE A 82 -6.27 -4.07 5.62
C ILE A 82 -7.61 -3.36 5.84
N THR A 83 -8.43 -3.25 4.80
CA THR A 83 -9.66 -2.45 4.89
C THR A 83 -10.84 -3.24 5.44
N LYS A 84 -10.97 -4.52 5.08
CA LYS A 84 -12.14 -5.32 5.46
C LYS A 84 -11.93 -6.17 6.71
N GLU A 85 -10.75 -6.74 6.88
CA GLU A 85 -10.49 -7.57 8.05
C GLU A 85 -9.97 -6.75 9.23
N LYS A 86 -9.02 -5.85 8.99
CA LYS A 86 -8.45 -5.02 10.05
C LYS A 86 -9.22 -3.75 10.31
N HIS A 87 -10.10 -3.36 9.39
CA HIS A 87 -10.87 -2.12 9.46
C HIS A 87 -9.97 -0.88 9.61
N ALA A 88 -8.80 -0.93 9.00
CA ALA A 88 -7.88 0.19 8.94
C ALA A 88 -8.11 0.99 7.66
N ALA A 89 -7.66 2.23 7.65
CA ALA A 89 -7.73 3.06 6.45
C ALA A 89 -6.40 2.99 5.69
N ILE A 90 -6.44 3.25 4.39
CA ILE A 90 -5.25 3.29 3.54
C ILE A 90 -5.20 4.62 2.80
N VAL A 91 -4.01 5.21 2.74
CA VAL A 91 -3.72 6.37 1.91
C VAL A 91 -2.58 6.01 0.96
N VAL A 92 -2.81 6.22 -0.34
CA VAL A 92 -1.79 6.04 -1.37
C VAL A 92 -1.40 7.43 -1.84
N LEU A 93 -0.18 7.85 -1.52
CA LEU A 93 0.23 9.25 -1.69
C LEU A 93 0.23 9.72 -3.15
N ASP A 94 0.61 8.85 -4.08
CA ASP A 94 0.61 9.23 -5.50
C ASP A 94 -0.76 9.05 -6.17
N MET A 95 -1.76 8.58 -5.42
CA MET A 95 -3.12 8.38 -5.93
C MET A 95 -4.16 8.81 -4.90
N PRO A 96 -4.42 10.12 -4.78
CA PRO A 96 -5.35 10.63 -3.76
C PRO A 96 -6.75 10.02 -3.82
N LEU A 97 -7.17 9.52 -4.97
CA LEU A 97 -8.47 8.85 -5.10
C LEU A 97 -8.56 7.56 -4.30
N LEU A 98 -7.41 6.97 -3.95
CA LEU A 98 -7.36 5.74 -3.17
C LEU A 98 -7.24 6.01 -1.67
N ASP A 99 -7.68 7.18 -1.21
CA ASP A 99 -7.68 7.54 0.21
C ASP A 99 -9.00 7.11 0.84
N THR A 100 -8.99 6.02 1.59
CA THR A 100 -10.22 5.48 2.18
C THR A 100 -10.71 6.27 3.39
N ARG A 101 -9.93 7.23 3.91
CA ARG A 101 -10.37 8.06 5.02
C ARG A 101 -11.55 8.96 4.64
N GLN A 102 -11.58 9.39 3.37
CA GLN A 102 -12.61 10.28 2.87
C GLN A 102 -13.91 9.56 2.56
N SER A 103 -13.88 8.25 2.55
CA SER A 103 -15.02 7.42 2.16
C SER A 103 -15.41 6.51 3.31
N ARG A 104 -15.95 7.10 4.34
CA ARG A 104 -16.46 6.33 5.47
C ARG A 104 -17.81 5.71 5.17
N ASP A 105 -18.45 6.13 4.10
CA ASP A 105 -19.68 5.52 3.67
C ASP A 105 -19.39 4.35 2.71
N LEU A 106 -20.39 3.51 2.52
CA LEU A 106 -20.29 2.34 1.67
C LEU A 106 -19.97 2.70 0.22
N THR A 107 -20.51 3.81 -0.25
CA THR A 107 -20.35 4.26 -1.64
C THR A 107 -18.90 4.63 -1.93
N GLY A 108 -18.26 5.36 -1.03
CA GLY A 108 -16.86 5.76 -1.21
C GLY A 108 -15.92 4.57 -1.20
N THR A 109 -16.14 3.60 -0.30
CA THR A 109 -15.35 2.37 -0.26
C THR A 109 -15.49 1.61 -1.58
N LEU A 110 -16.69 1.53 -2.11
CA LEU A 110 -16.95 0.85 -3.38
C LEU A 110 -16.22 1.53 -4.53
N ILE A 111 -16.22 2.86 -4.58
CA ILE A 111 -15.51 3.61 -5.62
C ILE A 111 -14.01 3.35 -5.54
N ALA A 112 -13.44 3.36 -4.35
CA ALA A 112 -12.02 3.08 -4.17
C ALA A 112 -11.66 1.67 -4.66
N ASP A 113 -12.51 0.68 -4.35
CA ASP A 113 -12.29 -0.70 -4.81
C ASP A 113 -12.34 -0.79 -6.33
N ILE A 114 -13.27 -0.09 -6.97
CA ILE A 114 -13.39 -0.08 -8.43
C ILE A 114 -12.16 0.56 -9.08
N VAL A 115 -11.72 1.70 -8.56
CA VAL A 115 -10.53 2.37 -9.08
C VAL A 115 -9.31 1.47 -8.95
N LEU A 116 -9.15 0.79 -7.81
CA LEU A 116 -8.06 -0.15 -7.59
C LEU A 116 -8.08 -1.28 -8.62
N GLN A 117 -9.25 -1.85 -8.90
CA GLN A 117 -9.39 -2.92 -9.89
C GLN A 117 -9.00 -2.45 -11.28
N LEU A 118 -9.45 -1.27 -11.68
CA LEU A 118 -9.14 -0.71 -12.99
C LEU A 118 -7.65 -0.47 -13.16
N LEU A 119 -7.01 0.12 -12.15
CA LEU A 119 -5.57 0.39 -12.22
C LEU A 119 -4.75 -0.89 -12.28
N SER A 120 -5.13 -1.89 -11.50
CA SER A 120 -4.43 -3.17 -11.48
C SER A 120 -4.59 -3.92 -12.81
N TYR A 121 -5.78 -3.84 -13.39
CA TYR A 121 -6.05 -4.45 -14.70
C TYR A 121 -5.21 -3.79 -15.79
N VAL A 122 -5.17 -2.46 -15.83
CA VAL A 122 -4.39 -1.73 -16.84
C VAL A 122 -2.91 -2.09 -16.73
N ALA A 123 -2.37 -2.11 -15.52
CA ALA A 123 -0.96 -2.44 -15.30
C ALA A 123 -0.64 -3.86 -15.79
N GLN A 124 -1.52 -4.82 -15.54
CA GLN A 124 -1.32 -6.19 -15.96
C GLN A 124 -1.42 -6.33 -17.48
N THR A 125 -2.36 -5.63 -18.10
CA THR A 125 -2.51 -5.63 -19.54
C THR A 125 -1.27 -5.04 -20.23
N GLU A 126 -0.73 -3.97 -19.69
CA GLU A 126 0.50 -3.37 -20.22
C GLU A 126 1.66 -4.35 -20.18
N ARG A 127 1.81 -5.12 -19.10
CA ARG A 127 2.87 -6.11 -18.99
C ARG A 127 2.73 -7.21 -20.05
N GLU A 128 1.52 -7.61 -20.37
CA GLU A 128 1.28 -8.62 -21.40
C GLU A 128 1.63 -8.10 -22.77
N PHE A 129 1.39 -6.83 -23.05
CA PHE A 129 1.70 -6.24 -24.34
C PHE A 129 3.20 -6.01 -24.57
N ILE A 130 3.96 -5.86 -23.51
CA ILE A 130 5.40 -5.59 -23.60
C ILE A 130 6.20 -6.87 -23.91
N ARG A 131 5.64 -8.03 -23.76
CA ARG A 131 6.32 -9.30 -24.06
C ARG A 131 6.42 -9.56 -25.54
#